data_d4129862f3463d7bef3b1cb87aee457a
#
_entry.id   d4129862f3463d7bef3b1cb87aee457a
#
_cell.length_a   1.000
_cell.length_b   1.000
_cell.length_c   1.000
_cell.angle_alpha   90.00
_cell.angle_beta   90.00
_cell.angle_gamma   90.00
#
_symmetry.space_group_name_H-M   'P 1'
#
loop_
_entity.id
_entity.type
_entity.pdbx_description
1 polymer ?
#
loop_
_entity_poly.entity_id
_entity_poly.type
_entity_poly.pdbx_seq_one_letter_code
_entity_poly.pdbx_strand_id
1 'polypeptide(L)'
;VNREHALQRLMTINMLKRLESCVDSFRKTVRNICDVNKRTYESILEFERDKLSSKSMDFSQIDEEMFEDEDFDITNDGTLGKVRIDFSDMDLLLWKRDLKQDIDTLEALYDLMCYVTPERDLKLKKLIEVVKDKIENPFNAGNRKILIFSAFADTTNYLYDNLAPKLLEKYGLYSARI
;
A
#
# COMPACT_ATOMS: atom_id res chain seq x y z
N VAL A 1 5.20 23.39 -11.11
CA VAL A 1 5.72 23.54 -9.72
C VAL A 1 4.60 23.32 -8.69
N ASN A 2 3.45 24.01 -8.74
CA ASN A 2 2.38 23.84 -7.73
C ASN A 2 1.70 22.48 -7.75
N ARG A 3 1.50 21.89 -8.94
CA ARG A 3 0.82 20.58 -9.10
C ARG A 3 1.68 19.43 -8.58
N GLU A 4 2.97 19.42 -8.88
CA GLU A 4 3.92 18.41 -8.41
C GLU A 4 4.02 18.39 -6.89
N HIS A 5 4.14 19.55 -6.26
CA HIS A 5 4.14 19.65 -4.79
C HIS A 5 2.81 19.22 -4.15
N ALA A 6 1.69 19.49 -4.81
CA ALA A 6 0.39 19.03 -4.34
C ALA A 6 0.29 17.50 -4.41
N LEU A 7 0.74 16.87 -5.49
CA LEU A 7 0.80 15.41 -5.66
C LEU A 7 1.73 14.76 -4.62
N GLN A 8 2.93 15.30 -4.42
CA GLN A 8 3.86 14.79 -3.41
C GLN A 8 3.24 14.82 -2.01
N ARG A 9 2.58 15.93 -1.64
CA ARG A 9 1.88 16.03 -0.35
C ARG A 9 0.76 15.01 -0.23
N LEU A 10 -0.01 14.83 -1.29
CA LEU A 10 -1.13 13.91 -1.32
C LEU A 10 -0.66 12.46 -1.16
N MET A 11 0.39 12.05 -1.89
CA MET A 11 1.02 10.74 -1.75
C MET A 11 1.56 10.53 -0.32
N THR A 12 2.24 11.52 0.24
CA THR A 12 2.76 11.46 1.61
C THR A 12 1.64 11.26 2.62
N ILE A 13 0.54 12.03 2.49
CA ILE A 13 -0.62 11.91 3.37
C ILE A 13 -1.26 10.52 3.25
N ASN A 14 -1.39 10.00 2.04
CA ASN A 14 -1.96 8.68 1.82
C ASN A 14 -1.09 7.58 2.45
N MET A 15 0.23 7.65 2.25
CA MET A 15 1.16 6.71 2.91
C MET A 15 1.06 6.76 4.44
N LEU A 16 0.97 7.96 5.02
CA LEU A 16 0.80 8.12 6.47
C LEU A 16 -0.53 7.56 6.95
N LYS A 17 -1.64 7.80 6.24
CA LYS A 17 -2.94 7.21 6.55
C LYS A 17 -2.92 5.68 6.50
N ARG A 18 -2.21 5.09 5.52
CA ARG A 18 -2.03 3.64 5.45
C ARG A 18 -1.24 3.11 6.64
N LEU A 19 -0.15 3.78 7.02
CA LEU A 19 0.63 3.43 8.21
C LEU A 19 -0.21 3.56 9.50
N GLU A 20 -1.00 4.62 9.62
CA GLU A 20 -1.94 4.80 10.72
C GLU A 20 -3.03 3.72 10.74
N SER A 21 -3.48 3.27 9.59
CA SER A 21 -4.46 2.19 9.51
C SER A 21 -3.85 0.86 9.97
N CYS A 22 -2.81 0.41 9.29
CA CYS A 22 -2.18 -0.89 9.54
C CYS A 22 -0.77 -0.93 8.93
N VAL A 23 0.19 -1.50 9.67
CA VAL A 23 1.57 -1.67 9.18
C VAL A 23 1.62 -2.58 7.96
N ASP A 24 0.76 -3.59 7.86
CA ASP A 24 0.69 -4.48 6.70
C ASP A 24 0.27 -3.73 5.42
N SER A 25 -0.77 -2.89 5.51
CA SER A 25 -1.21 -2.04 4.39
C SER A 25 -0.09 -1.10 3.92
N PHE A 26 0.61 -0.46 4.86
CA PHE A 26 1.76 0.40 4.54
C PHE A 26 2.91 -0.37 3.89
N ARG A 27 3.25 -1.55 4.43
CA ARG A 27 4.31 -2.43 3.91
C ARG A 27 4.05 -2.85 2.46
N LYS A 28 2.80 -3.20 2.12
CA LYS A 28 2.39 -3.52 0.74
C LYS A 28 2.58 -2.33 -0.19
N THR A 29 2.18 -1.13 0.24
CA THR A 29 2.38 0.09 -0.55
C THR A 29 3.86 0.38 -0.79
N VAL A 30 4.71 0.28 0.25
CA VAL A 30 6.17 0.46 0.10
C VAL A 30 6.74 -0.55 -0.89
N ARG A 31 6.29 -1.81 -0.81
CA ARG A 31 6.72 -2.87 -1.75
C ARG A 31 6.34 -2.53 -3.19
N ASN A 32 5.09 -2.15 -3.43
CA ASN A 32 4.60 -1.80 -4.76
C ASN A 32 5.40 -0.64 -5.36
N ILE A 33 5.64 0.44 -4.59
CA ILE A 33 6.46 1.57 -5.05
C ILE A 33 7.90 1.10 -5.37
N CYS A 34 8.50 0.27 -4.53
CA CYS A 34 9.83 -0.27 -4.76
C CYS A 34 9.88 -1.09 -6.06
N ASP A 35 8.90 -1.94 -6.31
CA ASP A 35 8.84 -2.80 -7.50
C ASP A 35 8.63 -1.97 -8.78
N VAL A 36 7.87 -0.87 -8.71
CA VAL A 36 7.74 0.11 -9.80
C VAL A 36 9.09 0.75 -10.11
N ASN A 37 9.80 1.25 -9.09
CA ASN A 37 11.11 1.88 -9.27
C ASN A 37 12.13 0.91 -9.87
N LYS A 38 12.11 -0.36 -9.44
CA LYS A 38 12.96 -1.43 -10.01
C LYS A 38 12.67 -1.68 -11.47
N ARG A 39 11.39 -1.85 -11.84
CA ARG A 39 10.98 -2.03 -13.24
C ARG A 39 11.41 -0.86 -14.11
N THR A 40 11.25 0.37 -13.61
CA THR A 40 11.69 1.57 -14.31
C THR A 40 13.21 1.59 -14.51
N TYR A 41 13.96 1.27 -13.47
CA TYR A 41 15.42 1.20 -13.52
C TYR A 41 15.91 0.15 -14.53
N GLU A 42 15.30 -1.04 -14.52
CA GLU A 42 15.61 -2.12 -15.47
C GLU A 42 15.30 -1.72 -16.92
N SER A 43 14.16 -1.05 -17.14
CA SER A 43 13.78 -0.55 -18.48
C SER A 43 14.77 0.49 -19.02
N ILE A 44 15.32 1.34 -18.15
CA ILE A 44 16.39 2.28 -18.55
C ILE A 44 17.66 1.53 -18.92
N LEU A 45 18.05 0.51 -18.15
CA LEU A 45 19.25 -0.31 -18.48
C LEU A 45 19.09 -1.05 -19.81
N GLU A 46 17.89 -1.57 -20.09
CA GLU A 46 17.60 -2.20 -21.38
C GLU A 46 17.66 -1.20 -22.54
N PHE A 47 17.10 -0.01 -22.36
CA PHE A 47 17.19 1.05 -23.37
C PHE A 47 18.63 1.44 -23.68
N GLU A 48 19.49 1.55 -22.67
CA GLU A 48 20.91 1.85 -22.87
C GLU A 48 21.68 0.75 -23.58
N ARG A 49 21.29 -0.52 -23.37
CA ARG A 49 21.92 -1.67 -24.07
C ARG A 49 21.50 -1.71 -25.54
N ASP A 50 20.23 -1.45 -25.80
CA ASP A 50 19.63 -1.50 -27.14
C ASP A 50 19.57 -0.09 -27.75
N LYS A 51 20.72 0.53 -28.01
CA LYS A 51 20.82 1.87 -28.64
C LYS A 51 20.06 2.04 -29.96
N LEU A 52 19.41 1.00 -30.46
CA LEU A 52 18.67 0.92 -31.72
C LEU A 52 17.14 0.87 -31.54
N SER A 53 16.60 0.72 -30.35
CA SER A 53 15.16 0.66 -30.12
C SER A 53 14.66 1.92 -29.45
N SER A 54 13.71 2.62 -30.09
CA SER A 54 12.92 3.66 -29.43
C SER A 54 12.00 2.98 -28.40
N LYS A 55 12.44 2.84 -27.17
CA LYS A 55 11.60 2.34 -26.06
C LYS A 55 10.99 3.52 -25.32
N SER A 56 9.70 3.50 -25.22
CA SER A 56 8.91 4.35 -24.32
C SER A 56 8.35 3.48 -23.20
N MET A 57 8.37 3.96 -21.99
CA MET A 57 7.71 3.29 -20.87
C MET A 57 6.30 3.84 -20.70
N ASP A 58 5.33 2.93 -20.61
CA ASP A 58 3.93 3.27 -20.35
C ASP A 58 3.66 3.13 -18.85
N PHE A 59 3.43 4.24 -18.18
CA PHE A 59 3.14 4.29 -16.75
C PHE A 59 1.64 4.11 -16.44
N SER A 60 0.79 3.94 -17.45
CA SER A 60 -0.65 3.80 -17.25
C SER A 60 -1.07 2.58 -16.42
N GLN A 61 -0.23 1.53 -16.41
CA GLN A 61 -0.51 0.33 -15.61
C GLN A 61 -0.06 0.43 -14.14
N ILE A 62 0.75 1.44 -13.83
CA ILE A 62 1.31 1.61 -12.48
C ILE A 62 0.28 2.24 -11.54
N ASP A 63 -0.57 3.12 -12.07
CA ASP A 63 -1.50 3.90 -11.27
C ASP A 63 -2.70 3.07 -10.77
N GLU A 64 -3.16 2.09 -11.54
CA GLU A 64 -4.34 1.31 -11.19
C GLU A 64 -4.10 0.37 -10.00
N GLU A 65 -2.92 -0.29 -9.93
CA GLU A 65 -2.59 -1.19 -8.82
C GLU A 65 -2.20 -0.46 -7.52
N MET A 66 -1.71 0.78 -7.63
CA MET A 66 -1.22 1.56 -6.49
C MET A 66 -2.33 2.32 -5.77
N PHE A 67 -3.44 2.58 -6.43
CA PHE A 67 -4.52 3.45 -5.98
C PHE A 67 -5.91 2.81 -6.03
N GLU A 68 -6.03 1.49 -5.94
CA GLU A 68 -7.31 0.76 -5.90
C GLU A 68 -8.21 1.11 -4.69
N ASP A 69 -7.79 2.06 -3.85
CA ASP A 69 -8.63 2.54 -2.76
C ASP A 69 -9.65 3.56 -3.28
N GLU A 70 -10.93 3.25 -3.09
CA GLU A 70 -12.09 4.04 -3.49
C GLU A 70 -12.08 5.51 -3.00
N ASP A 71 -11.24 5.86 -2.01
CA ASP A 71 -11.12 7.21 -1.47
C ASP A 71 -10.20 8.14 -2.30
N PHE A 72 -9.53 7.61 -3.32
CA PHE A 72 -8.62 8.39 -4.15
C PHE A 72 -9.23 8.62 -5.53
N ASP A 73 -10.39 9.28 -5.56
CA ASP A 73 -11.02 9.72 -6.81
C ASP A 73 -10.26 10.92 -7.43
N ILE A 74 -9.07 10.63 -8.01
CA ILE A 74 -8.36 11.58 -8.88
C ILE A 74 -9.01 11.62 -10.26
N THR A 75 -9.98 10.77 -10.53
CA THR A 75 -10.56 10.56 -11.86
C THR A 75 -11.46 11.69 -12.32
N ASN A 76 -11.75 12.69 -11.48
CA ASN A 76 -12.60 13.81 -11.90
C ASN A 76 -11.98 14.75 -12.94
N ASP A 77 -10.71 14.55 -13.32
CA ASP A 77 -10.05 15.34 -14.40
C ASP A 77 -9.28 14.48 -15.44
N GLY A 78 -9.56 13.22 -15.59
CA GLY A 78 -9.23 12.40 -16.78
C GLY A 78 -7.77 12.33 -17.23
N THR A 79 -6.78 12.78 -16.45
CA THR A 79 -5.42 13.04 -16.96
C THR A 79 -4.28 12.32 -16.25
N LEU A 80 -4.53 11.37 -15.35
CA LEU A 80 -3.42 10.65 -14.68
C LEU A 80 -3.03 9.32 -15.33
N GLY A 81 -3.73 8.83 -16.33
CA GLY A 81 -3.62 7.44 -16.75
C GLY A 81 -2.77 7.12 -17.98
N LYS A 82 -2.13 8.06 -18.70
CA LYS A 82 -1.42 7.71 -19.96
C LYS A 82 -0.27 8.66 -20.31
N VAL A 83 0.69 8.81 -19.40
CA VAL A 83 1.92 9.53 -19.76
C VAL A 83 2.93 8.52 -20.30
N ARG A 84 3.18 8.55 -21.62
CA ARG A 84 4.34 7.90 -22.21
C ARG A 84 5.55 8.81 -22.06
N ILE A 85 6.59 8.32 -21.42
CA ILE A 85 7.87 9.02 -21.30
C ILE A 85 8.84 8.40 -22.31
N ASP A 86 9.34 9.22 -23.24
CA ASP A 86 10.41 8.80 -24.13
C ASP A 86 11.75 8.95 -23.41
N PHE A 87 12.48 7.86 -23.30
CA PHE A 87 13.77 7.85 -22.62
C PHE A 87 14.84 8.71 -23.31
N SER A 88 14.66 9.00 -24.61
CA SER A 88 15.56 9.88 -25.35
C SER A 88 15.53 11.34 -24.88
N ASP A 89 14.42 11.77 -24.25
CA ASP A 89 14.21 13.13 -23.80
C ASP A 89 14.62 13.35 -22.33
N MET A 90 15.15 12.31 -21.67
CA MET A 90 15.43 12.30 -20.24
C MET A 90 16.92 12.30 -19.93
N ASP A 91 17.33 12.94 -18.81
CA ASP A 91 18.65 12.73 -18.21
C ASP A 91 18.69 11.38 -17.49
N LEU A 92 18.94 10.32 -18.25
CA LEU A 92 18.93 8.95 -17.73
C LEU A 92 20.01 8.72 -16.67
N LEU A 93 21.12 9.46 -16.70
CA LEU A 93 22.18 9.30 -15.71
C LEU A 93 21.73 9.75 -14.32
N LEU A 94 21.13 10.94 -14.25
CA LEU A 94 20.58 11.46 -13.00
C LEU A 94 19.41 10.60 -12.54
N TRP A 95 18.51 10.24 -13.44
CA TRP A 95 17.33 9.45 -13.08
C TRP A 95 17.68 8.06 -12.55
N LYS A 96 18.64 7.35 -13.16
CA LYS A 96 19.12 6.06 -12.64
C LYS A 96 19.70 6.18 -11.25
N ARG A 97 20.50 7.23 -11.01
CA ARG A 97 21.11 7.47 -9.68
C ARG A 97 20.01 7.66 -8.62
N ASP A 98 19.03 8.49 -8.93
CA ASP A 98 17.95 8.82 -8.01
C ASP A 98 17.04 7.59 -7.77
N LEU A 99 16.66 6.86 -8.85
CA LEU A 99 15.91 5.60 -8.71
C LEU A 99 16.67 4.57 -7.86
N LYS A 100 17.99 4.46 -8.04
CA LYS A 100 18.78 3.52 -7.23
C LYS A 100 18.77 3.89 -5.75
N GLN A 101 18.90 5.15 -5.44
CA GLN A 101 18.82 5.66 -4.07
C GLN A 101 17.43 5.43 -3.45
N ASP A 102 16.37 5.65 -4.23
CA ASP A 102 14.99 5.42 -3.79
C ASP A 102 14.73 3.93 -3.54
N ILE A 103 15.19 3.05 -4.43
CA ILE A 103 15.08 1.59 -4.26
C ILE A 103 15.77 1.16 -2.97
N ASP A 104 17.02 1.57 -2.74
CA ASP A 104 17.78 1.20 -1.54
C ASP A 104 17.08 1.70 -0.26
N THR A 105 16.49 2.90 -0.30
CA THR A 105 15.73 3.48 0.81
C THR A 105 14.42 2.73 1.07
N LEU A 106 13.67 2.40 0.02
CA LEU A 106 12.41 1.67 0.12
C LEU A 106 12.62 0.22 0.57
N GLU A 107 13.68 -0.45 0.11
CA GLU A 107 14.05 -1.79 0.60
C GLU A 107 14.36 -1.77 2.09
N ALA A 108 15.19 -0.82 2.54
CA ALA A 108 15.51 -0.69 3.96
C ALA A 108 14.25 -0.41 4.81
N LEU A 109 13.34 0.43 4.31
CA LEU A 109 12.07 0.71 4.97
C LEU A 109 11.17 -0.53 5.01
N TYR A 110 11.07 -1.27 3.91
CA TYR A 110 10.31 -2.52 3.84
C TYR A 110 10.83 -3.54 4.85
N ASP A 111 12.14 -3.73 4.93
CA ASP A 111 12.76 -4.64 5.88
C ASP A 111 12.45 -4.26 7.32
N LEU A 112 12.52 -2.97 7.66
CA LEU A 112 12.10 -2.48 8.98
C LEU A 112 10.64 -2.81 9.29
N MET A 113 9.74 -2.66 8.31
CA MET A 113 8.33 -2.99 8.50
C MET A 113 8.09 -4.50 8.65
N CYS A 114 8.95 -5.36 8.09
CA CYS A 114 8.87 -6.82 8.25
C CYS A 114 9.11 -7.30 9.70
N TYR A 115 9.78 -6.50 10.52
CA TYR A 115 9.92 -6.80 11.96
C TYR A 115 8.61 -6.67 12.74
N VAL A 116 7.62 -5.97 12.21
CA VAL A 116 6.29 -5.85 12.82
C VAL A 116 5.42 -7.00 12.34
N THR A 117 5.58 -8.15 12.99
CA THR A 117 4.71 -9.32 12.76
C THR A 117 3.36 -9.13 13.47
N PRO A 118 2.31 -9.93 13.16
CA PRO A 118 1.03 -9.88 13.87
C PRO A 118 1.18 -10.01 15.40
N GLU A 119 2.20 -10.78 15.87
CA GLU A 119 2.49 -10.95 17.30
C GLU A 119 3.14 -9.71 17.92
N ARG A 120 3.72 -8.84 17.12
CA ARG A 120 4.34 -7.58 17.54
C ARG A 120 3.48 -6.36 17.29
N ASP A 121 2.43 -6.51 16.49
CA ASP A 121 1.49 -5.43 16.18
C ASP A 121 0.63 -5.09 17.41
N LEU A 122 0.99 -3.98 18.06
CA LEU A 122 0.28 -3.51 19.27
C LEU A 122 -1.15 -3.07 18.95
N LYS A 123 -1.40 -2.57 17.74
CA LYS A 123 -2.72 -2.14 17.31
C LYS A 123 -3.65 -3.34 17.12
N LEU A 124 -3.16 -4.39 16.47
CA LEU A 124 -3.87 -5.66 16.35
C LEU A 124 -4.13 -6.29 17.72
N LYS A 125 -3.13 -6.32 18.61
CA LYS A 125 -3.32 -6.82 19.97
C LYS A 125 -4.42 -6.06 20.71
N LYS A 126 -4.39 -4.73 20.63
CA LYS A 126 -5.41 -3.91 21.28
C LYS A 126 -6.80 -4.15 20.69
N LEU A 127 -6.90 -4.32 19.39
CA LEU A 127 -8.17 -4.67 18.74
C LEU A 127 -8.68 -6.04 19.23
N ILE A 128 -7.80 -7.05 19.33
CA ILE A 128 -8.15 -8.38 19.86
C ILE A 128 -8.71 -8.26 21.29
N GLU A 129 -8.09 -7.46 22.16
CA GLU A 129 -8.60 -7.21 23.52
C GLU A 129 -9.99 -6.59 23.51
N VAL A 130 -10.21 -5.56 22.69
CA VAL A 130 -11.52 -4.89 22.58
C VAL A 130 -12.59 -5.84 22.06
N VAL A 131 -12.27 -6.63 21.02
CA VAL A 131 -13.19 -7.64 20.47
C VAL A 131 -13.52 -8.69 21.51
N LYS A 132 -12.52 -9.19 22.25
CA LYS A 132 -12.71 -10.16 23.34
C LYS A 132 -13.64 -9.59 24.42
N ASP A 133 -13.37 -8.40 24.92
CA ASP A 133 -14.19 -7.75 25.93
C ASP A 133 -15.64 -7.59 25.46
N LYS A 134 -15.85 -7.15 24.22
CA LYS A 134 -17.21 -7.02 23.63
C LYS A 134 -17.94 -8.37 23.53
N ILE A 135 -17.23 -9.47 23.32
CA ILE A 135 -17.85 -10.81 23.27
C ILE A 135 -18.19 -11.31 24.66
N GLU A 136 -17.28 -11.12 25.63
CA GLU A 136 -17.43 -11.61 27.01
C GLU A 136 -18.38 -10.70 27.83
N ASN A 137 -18.36 -9.39 27.59
CA ASN A 137 -19.16 -8.37 28.26
C ASN A 137 -20.01 -7.57 27.25
N PRO A 138 -20.99 -8.17 26.58
CA PRO A 138 -21.75 -7.47 25.53
C PRO A 138 -22.59 -6.35 26.14
N PHE A 139 -22.60 -5.16 25.48
CA PHE A 139 -23.38 -4.00 25.88
C PHE A 139 -24.89 -4.31 25.98
N ASN A 140 -25.40 -5.09 25.02
CA ASN A 140 -26.77 -5.63 25.05
C ASN A 140 -26.71 -7.14 25.33
N ALA A 141 -27.48 -7.64 26.25
CA ALA A 141 -27.51 -9.05 26.61
C ALA A 141 -27.71 -9.95 25.37
N GLY A 142 -26.79 -10.90 25.19
CA GLY A 142 -26.82 -11.85 24.07
C GLY A 142 -26.34 -11.30 22.72
N ASN A 143 -26.08 -10.00 22.57
CA ASN A 143 -25.57 -9.43 21.31
C ASN A 143 -24.04 -9.46 21.24
N ARG A 144 -23.51 -10.46 20.51
CA ARG A 144 -22.07 -10.65 20.28
C ARG A 144 -21.63 -10.17 18.89
N LYS A 145 -22.51 -9.45 18.13
CA LYS A 145 -22.17 -8.93 16.80
C LYS A 145 -21.22 -7.75 16.91
N ILE A 146 -20.21 -7.75 16.03
CA ILE A 146 -19.19 -6.71 15.94
C ILE A 146 -19.04 -6.33 14.47
N LEU A 147 -19.02 -5.03 14.19
CA LEU A 147 -18.68 -4.47 12.88
C LEU A 147 -17.39 -3.69 13.03
N ILE A 148 -16.44 -3.95 12.15
CA ILE A 148 -15.15 -3.25 12.07
C ILE A 148 -15.07 -2.61 10.69
N PHE A 149 -14.87 -1.30 10.65
CA PHE A 149 -14.73 -0.54 9.42
C PHE A 149 -13.26 -0.11 9.23
N SER A 150 -12.80 -0.17 7.99
CA SER A 150 -11.51 0.36 7.56
C SER A 150 -11.67 1.08 6.23
N ALA A 151 -10.93 2.16 6.04
CA ALA A 151 -10.83 2.85 4.76
C ALA A 151 -10.00 2.07 3.71
N PHE A 152 -9.22 1.07 4.14
CA PHE A 152 -8.31 0.34 3.26
C PHE A 152 -8.66 -1.15 3.23
N ALA A 153 -8.86 -1.69 2.03
CA ALA A 153 -9.13 -3.11 1.81
C ALA A 153 -8.02 -4.01 2.36
N ASP A 154 -6.75 -3.61 2.21
CA ASP A 154 -5.61 -4.33 2.78
C ASP A 154 -5.71 -4.48 4.30
N THR A 155 -6.13 -3.43 5.00
CA THR A 155 -6.33 -3.48 6.45
C THR A 155 -7.45 -4.44 6.80
N THR A 156 -8.55 -4.43 6.04
CA THR A 156 -9.67 -5.37 6.23
C THR A 156 -9.21 -6.81 6.04
N ASN A 157 -8.41 -7.08 5.00
CA ASN A 157 -7.84 -8.39 4.73
C ASN A 157 -6.95 -8.85 5.88
N TYR A 158 -6.01 -8.00 6.30
CA TYR A 158 -5.10 -8.29 7.40
C TYR A 158 -5.84 -8.58 8.71
N LEU A 159 -6.85 -7.79 9.05
CA LEU A 159 -7.65 -8.01 10.23
C LEU A 159 -8.45 -9.32 10.14
N TYR A 160 -9.04 -9.61 8.99
CA TYR A 160 -9.78 -10.84 8.80
C TYR A 160 -8.89 -12.06 9.00
N ASP A 161 -7.72 -12.08 8.37
CA ASP A 161 -6.79 -13.22 8.44
C ASP A 161 -6.27 -13.47 9.87
N ASN A 162 -6.15 -12.42 10.68
CA ASN A 162 -5.63 -12.52 12.05
C ASN A 162 -6.71 -12.66 13.14
N LEU A 163 -7.96 -12.28 12.86
CA LEU A 163 -9.06 -12.35 13.82
C LEU A 163 -9.99 -13.54 13.58
N ALA A 164 -10.39 -13.79 12.33
CA ALA A 164 -11.44 -14.77 12.03
C ALA A 164 -11.11 -16.18 12.55
N PRO A 165 -9.92 -16.75 12.35
CA PRO A 165 -9.58 -18.07 12.86
C PRO A 165 -9.66 -18.13 14.40
N LYS A 166 -9.16 -17.10 15.08
CA LYS A 166 -9.15 -17.02 16.56
C LYS A 166 -10.55 -16.91 17.15
N LEU A 167 -11.44 -16.17 16.48
CA LEU A 167 -12.83 -16.01 16.90
C LEU A 167 -13.64 -17.28 16.70
N LEU A 168 -13.40 -17.98 15.60
CA LEU A 168 -14.05 -19.27 15.35
C LEU A 168 -13.59 -20.33 16.36
N GLU A 169 -12.28 -20.48 16.55
CA GLU A 169 -11.70 -21.48 17.46
C GLU A 169 -12.15 -21.27 18.91
N LYS A 170 -12.07 -20.02 19.39
CA LYS A 170 -12.29 -19.74 20.82
C LYS A 170 -13.74 -19.54 21.19
N TYR A 171 -14.55 -18.92 20.30
CA TYR A 171 -15.91 -18.49 20.61
C TYR A 171 -16.99 -19.08 19.69
N GLY A 172 -16.60 -19.86 18.67
CA GLY A 172 -17.53 -20.39 17.66
C GLY A 172 -18.18 -19.29 16.81
N LEU A 173 -17.53 -18.12 16.68
CA LEU A 173 -18.06 -16.97 15.92
C LEU A 173 -17.50 -16.94 14.52
N TYR A 174 -18.40 -16.87 13.53
CA TYR A 174 -18.05 -16.70 12.14
C TYR A 174 -17.83 -15.24 11.80
N SER A 175 -16.86 -14.97 10.94
CA SER A 175 -16.54 -13.65 10.42
C SER A 175 -16.70 -13.63 8.90
N ALA A 176 -17.08 -12.48 8.34
CA ALA A 176 -17.15 -12.25 6.91
C ALA A 176 -16.54 -10.90 6.56
N ARG A 177 -16.03 -10.77 5.34
CA ARG A 177 -15.65 -9.50 4.71
C ARG A 177 -16.76 -9.09 3.74
N ILE A 178 -17.03 -7.81 3.66
CA ILE A 178 -17.98 -7.20 2.73
C ILE A 178 -17.22 -6.22 1.86
#